data_11a4722d5a024fc092fc6966268ea635
#
_entry.id   11a4722d5a024fc092fc6966268ea635
#
_cell.length_a   1.000
_cell.length_b   1.000
_cell.length_c   1.000
_cell.angle_alpha   90.00
_cell.angle_beta   90.00
_cell.angle_gamma   90.00
#
_symmetry.space_group_name_H-M   'P 1'
#
loop_
_entity.id
_entity.type
_entity.pdbx_description
1 polymer ?
#
loop_
_entity_poly.entity_id
_entity_poly.type
_entity_poly.pdbx_seq_one_letter_code
_entity_poly.pdbx_strand_id
1 'polypeptide(L)'
;MSNSPTLFDSVSVGAWKLPNRVVMAPLTRNRAPKQVPTAIMATYYGQRAHPVTGAGLIISEGTPVCPEGHGYSDTPGLHSPEQVEAWKPVTAAVHAQGGHIVCQLWHVGRISHVELQPDGQAPVAPSAVRANAKCYLIKEENGQRSGGFVDCSEPRALTLDEIAGVVESFAQGARNAIAAGFDGIEIHGANGYLLDQFLREESNRRDDAYGGSIANRCRIVVEVVRACCNAIGADRVGLRLSPVMEGNGAVCDPQAQAIHEHLLRQLAPLGLAFLHLIEGQTGGARDHKPFDYAALRAAYRDAGGQGAWMVNNGYDLALAQQSLAGGADLVAFGKSFIANPDLTERLRRGGPFNEPDRATFYGGGEAAKGYTDYPTLD
;
A
#
# COMPACT_ATOMS: atom_id res chain seq x y z
N MET A 1 -5.12 35.34 10.62
CA MET A 1 -4.95 34.43 9.47
C MET A 1 -4.27 33.18 10.01
N SER A 2 -4.94 32.04 10.10
CA SER A 2 -4.29 30.79 10.46
C SER A 2 -3.37 30.43 9.30
N ASN A 3 -2.06 30.34 9.55
CA ASN A 3 -1.13 29.85 8.54
C ASN A 3 -1.56 28.42 8.16
N SER A 4 -1.76 28.15 6.87
CA SER A 4 -1.98 26.80 6.38
C SER A 4 -0.80 25.91 6.77
N PRO A 5 -1.02 24.63 7.14
CA PRO A 5 0.05 23.76 7.53
C PRO A 5 1.03 23.55 6.35
N THR A 6 2.30 23.34 6.67
CA THR A 6 3.34 23.01 5.70
C THR A 6 3.68 21.51 5.78
N LEU A 7 4.39 20.97 4.75
CA LEU A 7 4.88 19.60 4.77
C LEU A 7 5.78 19.29 5.97
N PHE A 8 6.40 20.32 6.55
CA PHE A 8 7.44 20.18 7.58
C PHE A 8 6.90 20.34 9.00
N ASP A 9 5.59 20.60 9.13
CA ASP A 9 4.93 20.73 10.43
C ASP A 9 4.54 19.36 10.97
N SER A 10 4.66 19.18 12.29
CA SER A 10 4.20 17.98 12.95
C SER A 10 2.68 17.83 12.86
N VAL A 11 2.21 16.57 12.91
CA VAL A 11 0.78 16.24 12.86
C VAL A 11 0.47 15.01 13.70
N SER A 12 -0.69 15.00 14.35
CA SER A 12 -1.19 13.78 15.00
C SER A 12 -2.03 12.96 14.03
N VAL A 13 -1.74 11.66 13.93
CA VAL A 13 -2.41 10.72 13.04
C VAL A 13 -2.69 9.43 13.83
N GLY A 14 -3.96 9.17 14.12
CA GLY A 14 -4.31 8.03 14.97
C GLY A 14 -3.54 8.04 16.29
N ALA A 15 -2.81 6.96 16.56
CA ALA A 15 -2.00 6.77 17.76
C ALA A 15 -0.63 7.50 17.71
N TRP A 16 -0.26 8.15 16.59
CA TRP A 16 1.09 8.67 16.37
C TRP A 16 1.15 10.18 16.33
N LYS A 17 2.28 10.74 16.80
CA LYS A 17 2.66 12.13 16.56
C LYS A 17 3.81 12.16 15.57
N LEU A 18 3.50 12.43 14.32
CA LEU A 18 4.47 12.44 13.23
C LEU A 18 5.27 13.76 13.25
N PRO A 19 6.58 13.73 13.00
CA PRO A 19 7.45 14.91 13.02
C PRO A 19 7.22 15.84 11.81
N ASN A 20 6.71 15.31 10.71
CA ASN A 20 6.39 16.05 9.48
C ASN A 20 5.25 15.34 8.74
N ARG A 21 4.75 15.94 7.65
CA ARG A 21 3.62 15.45 6.84
C ARG A 21 4.04 14.70 5.57
N VAL A 22 5.33 14.43 5.42
CA VAL A 22 5.90 13.69 4.29
C VAL A 22 5.84 12.20 4.59
N VAL A 23 5.16 11.44 3.74
CA VAL A 23 5.02 9.99 3.90
C VAL A 23 5.78 9.26 2.80
N MET A 24 6.55 8.23 3.16
CA MET A 24 7.08 7.29 2.18
C MET A 24 5.97 6.33 1.78
N ALA A 25 5.49 6.45 0.54
CA ALA A 25 4.48 5.54 -0.01
C ALA A 25 5.03 4.10 -0.14
N PRO A 26 4.16 3.08 -0.11
CA PRO A 26 4.57 1.69 -0.28
C PRO A 26 5.17 1.45 -1.67
N LEU A 27 6.31 0.77 -1.70
CA LEU A 27 7.10 0.52 -2.91
C LEU A 27 7.63 -0.92 -2.90
N THR A 28 7.11 -1.78 -3.76
CA THR A 28 7.62 -3.15 -3.95
C THR A 28 9.02 -3.11 -4.54
N ARG A 29 9.99 -3.74 -3.86
CA ARG A 29 11.41 -3.72 -4.24
C ARG A 29 11.99 -5.09 -4.53
N ASN A 30 11.27 -6.19 -4.21
CA ASN A 30 11.67 -7.59 -4.45
C ASN A 30 13.08 -7.90 -3.89
N ARG A 31 13.30 -7.64 -2.60
CA ARG A 31 14.55 -7.89 -1.87
C ARG A 31 14.42 -8.91 -0.75
N ALA A 32 13.32 -9.70 -0.74
CA ALA A 32 13.00 -10.71 0.26
C ALA A 32 12.99 -12.12 -0.35
N PRO A 33 14.15 -12.73 -0.67
CA PRO A 33 14.22 -14.10 -1.19
C PRO A 33 13.46 -15.06 -0.29
N LYS A 34 12.73 -16.00 -0.89
CA LYS A 34 11.85 -16.94 -0.18
C LYS A 34 10.78 -16.23 0.69
N GLN A 35 10.42 -15.01 0.33
CA GLN A 35 9.41 -14.19 1.02
C GLN A 35 9.80 -13.79 2.46
N VAL A 36 11.07 -13.90 2.82
CA VAL A 36 11.59 -13.57 4.16
C VAL A 36 12.35 -12.24 4.09
N PRO A 37 12.00 -11.23 4.93
CA PRO A 37 12.73 -9.97 5.04
C PRO A 37 14.23 -10.18 5.29
N THR A 38 15.05 -9.33 4.71
CA THR A 38 16.52 -9.42 4.78
C THR A 38 17.15 -8.25 5.53
N ALA A 39 18.39 -8.43 6.00
CA ALA A 39 19.12 -7.39 6.73
C ALA A 39 19.29 -6.08 5.92
N ILE A 40 19.40 -6.17 4.58
CA ILE A 40 19.52 -4.97 3.76
C ILE A 40 18.23 -4.13 3.75
N MET A 41 17.06 -4.75 3.99
CA MET A 41 15.80 -4.01 4.16
C MET A 41 15.82 -3.14 5.43
N ALA A 42 16.46 -3.60 6.50
CA ALA A 42 16.64 -2.79 7.70
C ALA A 42 17.46 -1.52 7.40
N THR A 43 18.53 -1.64 6.62
CA THR A 43 19.30 -0.47 6.14
C THR A 43 18.44 0.46 5.29
N TYR A 44 17.70 -0.09 4.33
CA TYR A 44 16.86 0.68 3.40
C TYR A 44 15.80 1.52 4.11
N TYR A 45 15.03 0.91 5.00
CA TYR A 45 13.99 1.63 5.74
C TYR A 45 14.59 2.56 6.80
N GLY A 46 15.66 2.14 7.50
CA GLY A 46 16.36 2.96 8.47
C GLY A 46 16.92 4.26 7.89
N GLN A 47 17.51 4.22 6.68
CA GLN A 47 18.01 5.42 5.99
C GLN A 47 16.93 6.49 5.74
N ARG A 48 15.65 6.09 5.66
CA ARG A 48 14.51 6.97 5.32
C ARG A 48 13.71 7.42 6.55
N ALA A 49 14.13 7.00 7.74
CA ALA A 49 13.36 7.13 8.97
C ALA A 49 13.71 8.36 9.83
N HIS A 50 14.77 9.11 9.50
CA HIS A 50 15.20 10.25 10.33
C HIS A 50 14.09 11.33 10.38
N PRO A 51 13.67 11.80 11.58
CA PRO A 51 12.48 12.64 11.73
C PRO A 51 12.56 14.02 11.09
N VAL A 52 13.78 14.53 10.82
CA VAL A 52 13.99 15.84 10.19
C VAL A 52 14.20 15.72 8.69
N THR A 53 15.01 14.75 8.25
CA THR A 53 15.45 14.64 6.85
C THR A 53 14.70 13.57 6.06
N GLY A 54 14.16 12.56 6.75
CA GLY A 54 13.41 11.44 6.18
C GLY A 54 11.90 11.61 6.29
N ALA A 55 11.17 10.50 6.14
CA ALA A 55 9.71 10.46 6.20
C ALA A 55 9.19 10.63 7.62
N GLY A 56 8.09 11.36 7.79
CA GLY A 56 7.32 11.41 9.03
C GLY A 56 6.63 10.08 9.32
N LEU A 57 6.22 9.37 8.26
CA LEU A 57 5.69 8.00 8.32
C LEU A 57 6.22 7.19 7.14
N ILE A 58 6.66 5.97 7.39
CA ILE A 58 7.03 5.00 6.36
C ILE A 58 5.89 3.99 6.23
N ILE A 59 5.44 3.73 5.00
CA ILE A 59 4.58 2.59 4.69
C ILE A 59 5.47 1.55 4.00
N SER A 60 5.53 0.33 4.55
CA SER A 60 6.34 -0.74 3.97
C SER A 60 5.89 -1.10 2.56
N GLU A 61 6.72 -1.81 1.83
CA GLU A 61 6.28 -2.48 0.60
C GLU A 61 5.10 -3.44 0.86
N GLY A 62 4.31 -3.73 -0.19
CA GLY A 62 3.20 -4.65 -0.10
C GLY A 62 3.64 -6.00 0.48
N THR A 63 2.96 -6.43 1.55
CA THR A 63 3.35 -7.57 2.39
C THR A 63 2.17 -8.54 2.47
N PRO A 64 2.20 -9.67 1.71
CA PRO A 64 1.14 -10.67 1.70
C PRO A 64 0.80 -11.23 3.08
N VAL A 65 -0.51 -11.34 3.35
CA VAL A 65 -1.07 -11.81 4.63
C VAL A 65 -1.29 -13.32 4.68
N CYS A 66 -1.16 -14.00 3.54
CA CYS A 66 -1.30 -15.45 3.40
C CYS A 66 -0.47 -15.93 2.20
N PRO A 67 -0.19 -17.24 2.08
CA PRO A 67 0.56 -17.79 0.94
C PRO A 67 -0.08 -17.49 -0.42
N GLU A 68 -1.41 -17.54 -0.53
CA GLU A 68 -2.17 -17.23 -1.75
C GLU A 68 -2.12 -15.74 -2.13
N GLY A 69 -1.74 -14.89 -1.19
CA GLY A 69 -1.64 -13.44 -1.39
C GLY A 69 -0.46 -12.98 -2.25
N HIS A 70 0.46 -13.87 -2.64
CA HIS A 70 1.64 -13.54 -3.43
C HIS A 70 1.37 -13.47 -4.94
N GLY A 71 1.93 -12.43 -5.60
CA GLY A 71 1.85 -12.24 -7.05
C GLY A 71 3.17 -11.82 -7.69
N TYR A 72 4.21 -11.66 -6.89
CA TYR A 72 5.54 -11.27 -7.34
C TYR A 72 6.59 -12.00 -6.51
N SER A 73 7.62 -12.55 -7.17
CA SER A 73 8.74 -13.18 -6.49
C SER A 73 9.47 -12.20 -5.57
N ASP A 74 10.02 -12.72 -4.48
CA ASP A 74 10.84 -11.98 -3.50
C ASP A 74 10.15 -10.78 -2.85
N THR A 75 8.81 -10.79 -2.75
CA THR A 75 8.08 -9.87 -1.88
C THR A 75 8.02 -10.44 -0.46
N PRO A 76 8.25 -9.64 0.58
CA PRO A 76 8.26 -10.13 1.95
C PRO A 76 6.84 -10.50 2.41
N GLY A 77 6.68 -11.66 3.03
CA GLY A 77 5.41 -12.05 3.66
C GLY A 77 5.31 -11.63 5.13
N LEU A 78 4.13 -11.85 5.72
CA LEU A 78 3.88 -11.63 7.15
C LEU A 78 2.94 -12.70 7.75
N HIS A 79 2.92 -13.88 7.15
CA HIS A 79 1.99 -14.96 7.51
C HIS A 79 2.65 -16.15 8.21
N SER A 80 3.99 -16.15 8.36
CA SER A 80 4.72 -17.18 9.11
C SER A 80 5.49 -16.60 10.29
N PRO A 81 5.76 -17.39 11.35
CA PRO A 81 6.60 -16.94 12.47
C PRO A 81 7.99 -16.48 12.03
N GLU A 82 8.61 -17.15 11.05
CA GLU A 82 9.91 -16.78 10.48
C GLU A 82 9.88 -15.38 9.87
N GLN A 83 8.84 -15.07 9.09
CA GLN A 83 8.65 -13.75 8.49
C GLN A 83 8.45 -12.66 9.55
N VAL A 84 7.65 -12.93 10.58
CA VAL A 84 7.44 -11.99 11.70
C VAL A 84 8.76 -11.67 12.42
N GLU A 85 9.56 -12.70 12.73
CA GLU A 85 10.88 -12.49 13.36
C GLU A 85 11.84 -11.73 12.45
N ALA A 86 11.81 -12.00 11.13
CA ALA A 86 12.68 -11.34 10.17
C ALA A 86 12.33 -9.85 9.95
N TRP A 87 11.09 -9.44 10.19
CA TRP A 87 10.71 -8.03 10.16
C TRP A 87 11.19 -7.22 11.38
N LYS A 88 11.41 -7.84 12.53
CA LYS A 88 11.83 -7.12 13.76
C LYS A 88 13.10 -6.27 13.61
N PRO A 89 14.18 -6.75 12.96
CA PRO A 89 15.33 -5.88 12.69
C PRO A 89 15.01 -4.67 11.81
N VAL A 90 14.04 -4.78 10.89
CA VAL A 90 13.63 -3.68 10.01
C VAL A 90 12.91 -2.59 10.81
N THR A 91 11.92 -2.98 11.60
CA THR A 91 11.17 -2.03 12.45
C THR A 91 12.06 -1.39 13.51
N ALA A 92 12.96 -2.18 14.12
CA ALA A 92 13.94 -1.69 15.08
C ALA A 92 14.90 -0.65 14.46
N ALA A 93 15.34 -0.84 13.21
CA ALA A 93 16.20 0.12 12.52
C ALA A 93 15.50 1.46 12.26
N VAL A 94 14.19 1.43 11.95
CA VAL A 94 13.38 2.65 11.79
C VAL A 94 13.21 3.37 13.13
N HIS A 95 12.85 2.64 14.18
CA HIS A 95 12.66 3.19 15.53
C HIS A 95 13.97 3.75 16.11
N ALA A 96 15.11 3.11 15.83
CA ALA A 96 16.43 3.61 16.25
C ALA A 96 16.75 5.00 15.67
N GLN A 97 16.15 5.38 14.53
CA GLN A 97 16.24 6.72 13.97
C GLN A 97 15.17 7.68 14.51
N GLY A 98 14.23 7.21 15.35
CA GLY A 98 13.10 8.00 15.83
C GLY A 98 11.93 8.09 14.84
N GLY A 99 11.90 7.25 13.80
CA GLY A 99 10.86 7.19 12.78
C GLY A 99 9.67 6.30 13.15
N HIS A 100 8.62 6.36 12.31
CA HIS A 100 7.43 5.51 12.40
C HIS A 100 7.27 4.68 11.14
N ILE A 101 6.87 3.41 11.28
CA ILE A 101 6.65 2.50 10.17
C ILE A 101 5.37 1.68 10.34
N VAL A 102 4.52 1.65 9.30
CA VAL A 102 3.34 0.79 9.22
C VAL A 102 3.51 -0.26 8.13
N CYS A 103 2.97 -1.45 8.34
CA CYS A 103 3.03 -2.54 7.36
C CYS A 103 1.89 -2.42 6.34
N GLN A 104 2.18 -2.42 5.03
CA GLN A 104 1.12 -2.54 4.04
C GLN A 104 0.70 -4.00 3.89
N LEU A 105 -0.46 -4.35 4.43
CA LEU A 105 -1.07 -5.68 4.30
C LEU A 105 -1.65 -5.88 2.90
N TRP A 106 -1.31 -6.98 2.26
CA TRP A 106 -1.56 -7.19 0.85
C TRP A 106 -2.11 -8.58 0.53
N HIS A 107 -2.97 -8.63 -0.47
CA HIS A 107 -3.38 -9.83 -1.20
C HIS A 107 -3.60 -9.45 -2.65
N VAL A 108 -2.84 -10.03 -3.56
CA VAL A 108 -2.85 -9.62 -4.97
C VAL A 108 -4.08 -10.07 -5.74
N GLY A 109 -4.84 -11.05 -5.24
CA GLY A 109 -5.97 -11.62 -5.96
C GLY A 109 -5.54 -12.26 -7.28
N ARG A 110 -6.22 -11.91 -8.37
CA ARG A 110 -5.95 -12.43 -9.73
C ARG A 110 -4.62 -11.99 -10.36
N ILE A 111 -3.87 -11.07 -9.71
CA ILE A 111 -2.59 -10.60 -10.22
C ILE A 111 -1.49 -11.54 -9.72
N SER A 112 -1.52 -12.78 -10.18
CA SER A 112 -0.59 -13.83 -9.79
C SER A 112 -0.41 -14.89 -10.89
N HIS A 113 0.50 -15.82 -10.64
CA HIS A 113 0.80 -16.94 -11.50
C HIS A 113 0.81 -18.24 -10.68
N VAL A 114 0.44 -19.37 -11.29
CA VAL A 114 0.42 -20.68 -10.61
C VAL A 114 1.76 -21.03 -9.95
N GLU A 115 2.89 -20.61 -10.51
CA GLU A 115 4.22 -20.83 -9.91
C GLU A 115 4.45 -20.05 -8.59
N LEU A 116 3.60 -19.06 -8.26
CA LEU A 116 3.67 -18.30 -7.01
C LEU A 116 2.63 -18.77 -5.99
N GLN A 117 1.75 -19.68 -6.39
CA GLN A 117 0.67 -20.17 -5.56
C GLN A 117 1.04 -21.49 -4.88
N PRO A 118 0.52 -21.75 -3.66
CA PRO A 118 0.69 -23.05 -3.02
C PRO A 118 0.28 -24.19 -3.95
N ASP A 119 1.10 -25.23 -4.03
CA ASP A 119 0.86 -26.44 -4.83
C ASP A 119 0.56 -26.18 -6.32
N GLY A 120 0.96 -25.04 -6.87
CA GLY A 120 0.73 -24.66 -8.26
C GLY A 120 -0.75 -24.42 -8.60
N GLN A 121 -1.58 -24.11 -7.62
CA GLN A 121 -3.01 -23.89 -7.81
C GLN A 121 -3.30 -22.57 -8.55
N ALA A 122 -4.55 -22.41 -9.01
CA ALA A 122 -4.99 -21.17 -9.61
C ALA A 122 -5.05 -20.03 -8.56
N PRO A 123 -4.63 -18.80 -8.91
CA PRO A 123 -4.88 -17.62 -8.07
C PRO A 123 -6.35 -17.46 -7.74
N VAL A 124 -6.65 -16.75 -6.65
CA VAL A 124 -8.04 -16.50 -6.23
C VAL A 124 -8.47 -15.08 -6.59
N ALA A 125 -9.77 -14.91 -6.84
CA ALA A 125 -10.36 -13.61 -7.20
C ALA A 125 -11.85 -13.57 -6.77
N PRO A 126 -12.54 -12.41 -6.88
CA PRO A 126 -13.99 -12.37 -6.71
C PRO A 126 -14.71 -13.29 -7.69
N SER A 127 -14.25 -13.36 -8.94
CA SER A 127 -14.78 -14.17 -10.01
C SER A 127 -13.64 -14.69 -10.90
N ALA A 128 -13.90 -15.79 -11.65
CA ALA A 128 -12.92 -16.39 -12.58
C ALA A 128 -12.76 -15.49 -13.84
N VAL A 129 -12.20 -14.30 -13.66
CA VAL A 129 -11.93 -13.33 -14.73
C VAL A 129 -10.43 -13.04 -14.74
N ARG A 130 -9.73 -13.55 -15.73
CA ARG A 130 -8.28 -13.37 -15.90
C ARG A 130 -7.94 -11.88 -16.06
N ALA A 131 -6.91 -11.42 -15.38
CA ALA A 131 -6.40 -10.08 -15.55
C ALA A 131 -5.55 -9.96 -16.84
N ASN A 132 -5.77 -8.90 -17.61
CA ASN A 132 -4.82 -8.49 -18.65
C ASN A 132 -3.66 -7.74 -17.98
N ALA A 133 -2.80 -8.48 -17.30
CA ALA A 133 -1.71 -7.96 -16.50
C ALA A 133 -0.56 -8.95 -16.42
N LYS A 134 0.56 -8.49 -15.88
CA LYS A 134 1.75 -9.32 -15.69
C LYS A 134 2.15 -9.35 -14.22
N CYS A 135 2.64 -10.50 -13.78
CA CYS A 135 3.33 -10.68 -12.51
C CYS A 135 4.83 -10.93 -12.74
N TYR A 136 5.63 -10.77 -11.70
CA TYR A 136 7.09 -10.90 -11.80
C TYR A 136 7.54 -12.20 -11.19
N LEU A 137 8.13 -13.09 -12.03
CA LEU A 137 8.70 -14.36 -11.60
C LEU A 137 10.22 -14.31 -11.63
N ILE A 138 10.85 -14.89 -10.61
CA ILE A 138 12.26 -15.22 -10.61
C ILE A 138 12.38 -16.72 -10.74
N LYS A 139 13.08 -17.18 -11.77
CA LYS A 139 13.47 -18.58 -11.99
C LYS A 139 14.92 -18.77 -11.59
N GLU A 140 15.21 -19.93 -11.02
CA GLU A 140 16.56 -20.34 -10.70
C GLU A 140 16.89 -21.58 -11.53
N GLU A 141 17.82 -21.42 -12.48
CA GLU A 141 18.30 -22.50 -13.35
C GLU A 141 19.83 -22.57 -13.25
N ASN A 142 20.36 -23.76 -12.92
CA ASN A 142 21.80 -23.99 -12.79
C ASN A 142 22.52 -23.03 -11.83
N GLY A 143 21.86 -22.61 -10.74
CA GLY A 143 22.38 -21.65 -9.76
C GLY A 143 22.37 -20.19 -10.24
N GLN A 144 21.79 -19.91 -11.40
CA GLN A 144 21.56 -18.54 -11.89
C GLN A 144 20.10 -18.14 -11.70
N ARG A 145 19.89 -16.97 -11.07
CA ARG A 145 18.58 -16.39 -10.88
C ARG A 145 18.29 -15.41 -12.01
N SER A 146 17.18 -15.60 -12.71
CA SER A 146 16.70 -14.68 -13.73
C SER A 146 15.26 -14.28 -13.45
N GLY A 147 14.97 -12.98 -13.48
CA GLY A 147 13.63 -12.43 -13.27
C GLY A 147 13.00 -11.92 -14.56
N GLY A 148 11.67 -12.09 -14.69
CA GLY A 148 10.92 -11.60 -15.83
C GLY A 148 9.45 -11.43 -15.56
N PHE A 149 8.80 -10.58 -16.36
CA PHE A 149 7.36 -10.42 -16.32
C PHE A 149 6.67 -11.49 -17.17
N VAL A 150 5.72 -12.19 -16.56
CA VAL A 150 4.88 -13.23 -17.21
C VAL A 150 3.41 -12.81 -17.10
N ASP A 151 2.57 -13.33 -18.01
CA ASP A 151 1.13 -13.08 -17.95
C ASP A 151 0.54 -13.78 -16.73
N CYS A 152 -0.44 -13.11 -16.07
CA CYS A 152 -1.17 -13.71 -14.95
C CYS A 152 -1.90 -14.98 -15.37
N SER A 153 -1.97 -15.96 -14.47
CA SER A 153 -2.75 -17.18 -14.68
C SER A 153 -4.26 -16.91 -14.58
N GLU A 154 -5.06 -17.83 -15.13
CA GLU A 154 -6.51 -17.85 -14.94
C GLU A 154 -6.83 -18.01 -13.45
N PRO A 155 -7.61 -17.12 -12.84
CA PRO A 155 -7.99 -17.24 -11.44
C PRO A 155 -9.22 -18.13 -11.28
N ARG A 156 -9.45 -18.63 -10.07
CA ARG A 156 -10.72 -19.19 -9.62
C ARG A 156 -11.48 -18.22 -8.72
N ALA A 157 -12.79 -18.31 -8.72
CA ALA A 157 -13.62 -17.55 -7.79
C ALA A 157 -13.47 -18.07 -6.35
N LEU A 158 -13.36 -17.15 -5.38
CA LEU A 158 -13.45 -17.47 -3.96
C LEU A 158 -14.84 -17.98 -3.60
N THR A 159 -14.95 -19.02 -2.78
CA THR A 159 -16.18 -19.41 -2.09
C THR A 159 -16.49 -18.44 -0.95
N LEU A 160 -17.70 -18.51 -0.37
CA LEU A 160 -18.06 -17.66 0.79
C LEU A 160 -17.19 -17.95 2.01
N ASP A 161 -16.86 -19.24 2.25
CA ASP A 161 -16.00 -19.64 3.36
C ASP A 161 -14.56 -19.15 3.17
N GLU A 162 -14.06 -19.17 1.94
CA GLU A 162 -12.72 -18.62 1.61
C GLU A 162 -12.68 -17.09 1.76
N ILE A 163 -13.76 -16.37 1.45
CA ILE A 163 -13.87 -14.92 1.72
C ILE A 163 -13.73 -14.65 3.22
N ALA A 164 -14.41 -15.43 4.07
CA ALA A 164 -14.24 -15.33 5.52
C ALA A 164 -12.80 -15.62 5.96
N GLY A 165 -12.13 -16.60 5.34
CA GLY A 165 -10.71 -16.90 5.54
C GLY A 165 -9.79 -15.74 5.13
N VAL A 166 -10.09 -15.05 4.03
CA VAL A 166 -9.36 -13.84 3.62
C VAL A 166 -9.49 -12.73 4.67
N VAL A 167 -10.71 -12.48 5.19
CA VAL A 167 -10.93 -11.47 6.24
C VAL A 167 -10.08 -11.79 7.49
N GLU A 168 -10.08 -13.05 7.93
CA GLU A 168 -9.26 -13.47 9.08
C GLU A 168 -7.76 -13.40 8.79
N SER A 169 -7.32 -13.68 7.55
CA SER A 169 -5.90 -13.55 7.17
C SER A 169 -5.40 -12.10 7.29
N PHE A 170 -6.22 -11.10 6.94
CA PHE A 170 -5.89 -9.69 7.16
C PHE A 170 -5.85 -9.35 8.66
N ALA A 171 -6.79 -9.84 9.47
CA ALA A 171 -6.79 -9.62 10.91
C ALA A 171 -5.57 -10.27 11.58
N GLN A 172 -5.20 -11.50 11.15
CA GLN A 172 -3.98 -12.15 11.62
C GLN A 172 -2.73 -11.42 11.17
N GLY A 173 -2.70 -10.93 9.91
CA GLY A 173 -1.62 -10.07 9.39
C GLY A 173 -1.45 -8.80 10.23
N ALA A 174 -2.55 -8.18 10.67
CA ALA A 174 -2.51 -7.02 11.56
C ALA A 174 -1.88 -7.37 12.92
N ARG A 175 -2.27 -8.47 13.55
CA ARG A 175 -1.64 -8.97 14.80
C ARG A 175 -0.15 -9.27 14.60
N ASN A 176 0.21 -9.91 13.48
CA ASN A 176 1.59 -10.23 13.14
C ASN A 176 2.43 -8.96 12.91
N ALA A 177 1.86 -7.91 12.30
CA ALA A 177 2.54 -6.62 12.12
C ALA A 177 2.92 -6.00 13.47
N ILE A 178 2.01 -5.98 14.42
CA ILE A 178 2.31 -5.48 15.78
C ILE A 178 3.38 -6.36 16.46
N ALA A 179 3.28 -7.69 16.33
CA ALA A 179 4.29 -8.61 16.87
C ALA A 179 5.68 -8.45 16.23
N ALA A 180 5.73 -8.04 14.97
CA ALA A 180 6.95 -7.70 14.23
C ALA A 180 7.50 -6.30 14.55
N GLY A 181 6.82 -5.52 15.42
CA GLY A 181 7.24 -4.19 15.85
C GLY A 181 6.79 -3.03 14.97
N PHE A 182 5.88 -3.24 14.00
CA PHE A 182 5.28 -2.12 13.28
C PHE A 182 4.37 -1.30 14.19
N ASP A 183 4.30 0.00 13.95
CA ASP A 183 3.44 0.92 14.70
C ASP A 183 1.95 0.71 14.40
N GLY A 184 1.64 0.19 13.21
CA GLY A 184 0.29 -0.09 12.72
C GLY A 184 0.34 -0.71 11.32
N ILE A 185 -0.76 -0.58 10.59
CA ILE A 185 -0.92 -1.16 9.25
C ILE A 185 -1.57 -0.19 8.25
N GLU A 186 -1.32 -0.43 6.97
CA GLU A 186 -2.12 0.06 5.87
C GLU A 186 -2.74 -1.12 5.13
N ILE A 187 -4.06 -1.17 4.98
CA ILE A 187 -4.74 -2.17 4.17
C ILE A 187 -4.65 -1.77 2.70
N HIS A 188 -4.15 -2.65 1.85
CA HIS A 188 -4.04 -2.39 0.41
C HIS A 188 -5.37 -2.68 -0.30
N GLY A 189 -6.21 -1.66 -0.43
CA GLY A 189 -7.50 -1.71 -1.16
C GLY A 189 -7.46 -0.99 -2.52
N ALA A 190 -6.31 -1.03 -3.23
CA ALA A 190 -6.04 -0.22 -4.41
C ALA A 190 -5.38 -1.03 -5.54
N ASN A 191 -5.11 -0.36 -6.67
CA ASN A 191 -4.25 -0.82 -7.77
C ASN A 191 -4.66 -2.13 -8.44
N GLY A 192 -5.94 -2.49 -8.42
CA GLY A 192 -6.43 -3.70 -9.08
C GLY A 192 -6.12 -5.00 -8.32
N TYR A 193 -5.74 -4.93 -7.03
CA TYR A 193 -5.51 -6.11 -6.19
C TYR A 193 -6.81 -6.59 -5.52
N LEU A 194 -6.78 -7.64 -4.72
CA LEU A 194 -7.96 -8.40 -4.32
C LEU A 194 -9.13 -7.53 -3.82
N LEU A 195 -8.90 -6.64 -2.86
CA LEU A 195 -9.96 -5.83 -2.29
C LEU A 195 -10.53 -4.83 -3.31
N ASP A 196 -9.68 -4.25 -4.16
CA ASP A 196 -10.09 -3.37 -5.26
C ASP A 196 -10.84 -4.16 -6.36
N GLN A 197 -10.46 -5.45 -6.60
CA GLN A 197 -11.18 -6.34 -7.52
C GLN A 197 -12.63 -6.56 -7.10
N PHE A 198 -12.93 -6.62 -5.80
CA PHE A 198 -14.31 -6.75 -5.32
C PHE A 198 -15.12 -5.48 -5.56
N LEU A 199 -14.51 -4.30 -5.52
CA LEU A 199 -15.21 -3.03 -5.73
C LEU A 199 -15.67 -2.83 -7.18
N ARG A 200 -14.97 -3.44 -8.16
CA ARG A 200 -15.14 -3.20 -9.60
C ARG A 200 -16.04 -4.22 -10.26
N GLU A 201 -17.05 -3.78 -11.00
CA GLU A 201 -18.00 -4.65 -11.71
C GLU A 201 -17.29 -5.53 -12.76
N GLU A 202 -16.23 -5.03 -13.41
CA GLU A 202 -15.47 -5.77 -14.42
C GLU A 202 -14.85 -7.05 -13.85
N SER A 203 -14.30 -7.02 -12.65
CA SER A 203 -13.64 -8.16 -11.99
C SER A 203 -14.51 -8.91 -11.01
N ASN A 204 -15.62 -8.32 -10.56
CA ASN A 204 -16.56 -8.91 -9.62
C ASN A 204 -17.93 -9.14 -10.30
N ARG A 205 -18.12 -10.35 -10.81
CA ARG A 205 -19.35 -10.80 -11.47
C ARG A 205 -20.18 -11.74 -10.58
N ARG A 206 -20.04 -11.60 -9.25
CA ARG A 206 -20.77 -12.40 -8.28
C ARG A 206 -22.22 -11.95 -8.20
N ASP A 207 -23.10 -12.91 -7.90
CA ASP A 207 -24.54 -12.72 -7.67
C ASP A 207 -24.96 -12.98 -6.21
N ASP A 208 -23.97 -13.17 -5.32
CA ASP A 208 -24.17 -13.39 -3.89
C ASP A 208 -23.99 -12.09 -3.06
N ALA A 209 -23.84 -12.26 -1.73
CA ALA A 209 -23.69 -11.15 -0.79
C ALA A 209 -22.43 -10.26 -1.03
N TYR A 210 -21.51 -10.64 -1.91
CA TYR A 210 -20.28 -9.90 -2.21
C TYR A 210 -20.22 -9.33 -3.63
N GLY A 211 -21.34 -9.40 -4.41
CA GLY A 211 -21.41 -8.91 -5.78
C GLY A 211 -22.70 -8.17 -6.12
N GLY A 212 -22.78 -7.66 -7.34
CA GLY A 212 -23.92 -6.91 -7.86
C GLY A 212 -24.02 -5.49 -7.30
N SER A 213 -24.75 -5.27 -6.23
CA SER A 213 -24.97 -3.93 -5.66
C SER A 213 -23.69 -3.29 -5.10
N ILE A 214 -23.66 -1.96 -5.06
CA ILE A 214 -22.54 -1.19 -4.45
C ILE A 214 -22.27 -1.66 -3.01
N ALA A 215 -23.33 -1.85 -2.21
CA ALA A 215 -23.20 -2.30 -0.83
C ALA A 215 -22.52 -3.68 -0.73
N ASN A 216 -22.91 -4.62 -1.60
CA ASN A 216 -22.31 -5.95 -1.62
C ASN A 216 -20.85 -5.93 -2.08
N ARG A 217 -20.52 -5.15 -3.13
CA ARG A 217 -19.15 -5.01 -3.61
C ARG A 217 -18.22 -4.38 -2.57
N CYS A 218 -18.71 -3.48 -1.73
CA CYS A 218 -17.96 -2.86 -0.64
C CYS A 218 -17.82 -3.76 0.61
N ARG A 219 -18.65 -4.79 0.75
CA ARG A 219 -18.80 -5.60 1.97
C ARG A 219 -17.47 -6.15 2.47
N ILE A 220 -16.69 -6.82 1.62
CA ILE A 220 -15.43 -7.43 2.04
C ILE A 220 -14.43 -6.40 2.56
N VAL A 221 -14.36 -5.21 1.94
CA VAL A 221 -13.45 -4.15 2.38
C VAL A 221 -13.84 -3.67 3.77
N VAL A 222 -15.14 -3.46 4.02
CA VAL A 222 -15.66 -3.07 5.35
C VAL A 222 -15.37 -4.15 6.39
N GLU A 223 -15.56 -5.44 6.05
CA GLU A 223 -15.28 -6.56 6.95
C GLU A 223 -13.80 -6.69 7.29
N VAL A 224 -12.91 -6.60 6.29
CA VAL A 224 -11.46 -6.61 6.49
C VAL A 224 -11.01 -5.45 7.38
N VAL A 225 -11.45 -4.22 7.07
CA VAL A 225 -11.08 -3.05 7.87
C VAL A 225 -11.57 -3.20 9.30
N ARG A 226 -12.82 -3.63 9.51
CA ARG A 226 -13.38 -3.87 10.85
C ARG A 226 -12.62 -4.95 11.60
N ALA A 227 -12.28 -6.06 10.94
CA ALA A 227 -11.52 -7.15 11.55
C ALA A 227 -10.11 -6.70 11.98
N CYS A 228 -9.41 -5.90 11.16
CA CYS A 228 -8.13 -5.31 11.52
C CYS A 228 -8.26 -4.31 12.67
N CYS A 229 -9.29 -3.43 12.65
CA CYS A 229 -9.55 -2.49 13.76
C CYS A 229 -9.81 -3.22 15.08
N ASN A 230 -10.58 -4.31 15.04
CA ASN A 230 -10.83 -5.14 16.23
C ASN A 230 -9.56 -5.85 16.72
N ALA A 231 -8.62 -6.17 15.82
CA ALA A 231 -7.39 -6.87 16.16
C ALA A 231 -6.33 -5.98 16.82
N ILE A 232 -6.18 -4.70 16.42
CA ILE A 232 -5.05 -3.86 16.84
C ILE A 232 -5.43 -2.43 17.27
N GLY A 233 -6.71 -2.06 17.24
CA GLY A 233 -7.19 -0.68 17.44
C GLY A 233 -7.30 0.10 16.12
N ALA A 234 -8.39 0.83 15.93
CA ALA A 234 -8.66 1.56 14.70
C ALA A 234 -7.67 2.72 14.47
N ASP A 235 -7.16 3.32 15.53
CA ASP A 235 -6.17 4.38 15.54
C ASP A 235 -4.78 3.96 15.01
N ARG A 236 -4.60 2.66 14.67
CA ARG A 236 -3.41 2.07 14.06
C ARG A 236 -3.66 1.47 12.68
N VAL A 237 -4.85 1.69 12.11
CA VAL A 237 -5.26 1.13 10.82
C VAL A 237 -5.48 2.23 9.80
N GLY A 238 -4.79 2.14 8.66
CA GLY A 238 -5.03 2.93 7.46
C GLY A 238 -5.59 2.09 6.33
N LEU A 239 -6.19 2.74 5.35
CA LEU A 239 -6.70 2.10 4.12
C LEU A 239 -6.24 2.88 2.90
N ARG A 240 -5.66 2.18 1.91
CA ARG A 240 -5.26 2.76 0.62
C ARG A 240 -6.27 2.42 -0.47
N LEU A 241 -6.68 3.43 -1.26
CA LEU A 241 -7.67 3.33 -2.34
C LEU A 241 -7.17 4.01 -3.62
N SER A 242 -7.62 3.53 -4.79
CA SER A 242 -7.30 4.10 -6.11
C SER A 242 -8.54 4.14 -7.01
N PRO A 243 -9.46 5.10 -6.81
CA PRO A 243 -10.80 5.08 -7.39
C PRO A 243 -10.87 4.95 -8.90
N VAL A 244 -9.94 5.58 -9.63
CA VAL A 244 -9.98 5.66 -11.10
C VAL A 244 -8.77 5.04 -11.79
N MET A 245 -7.95 4.31 -11.04
CA MET A 245 -6.75 3.67 -11.58
C MET A 245 -7.11 2.54 -12.56
N GLU A 246 -6.47 2.53 -13.74
CA GLU A 246 -6.59 1.51 -14.78
C GLU A 246 -5.25 0.80 -15.01
N GLY A 247 -4.79 0.03 -14.06
CA GLY A 247 -3.58 -0.77 -14.15
C GLY A 247 -3.83 -2.17 -13.61
N ASN A 248 -2.92 -3.09 -13.84
CA ASN A 248 -3.07 -4.48 -13.45
C ASN A 248 -4.36 -5.13 -13.99
N GLY A 249 -4.77 -4.74 -15.21
CA GLY A 249 -6.00 -5.22 -15.82
C GLY A 249 -7.28 -4.69 -15.19
N ALA A 250 -7.20 -3.72 -14.30
CA ALA A 250 -8.37 -3.05 -13.75
C ALA A 250 -8.94 -2.05 -14.76
N VAL A 251 -10.26 -1.93 -14.80
CA VAL A 251 -10.99 -0.93 -15.58
C VAL A 251 -11.67 0.02 -14.61
N CYS A 252 -11.63 1.32 -14.90
CA CYS A 252 -12.33 2.32 -14.08
C CYS A 252 -13.84 2.01 -14.08
N ASP A 253 -14.38 1.78 -12.88
CA ASP A 253 -15.81 1.49 -12.72
C ASP A 253 -16.65 2.73 -13.02
N PRO A 254 -17.75 2.63 -13.83
CA PRO A 254 -18.62 3.77 -14.11
C PRO A 254 -19.26 4.39 -12.86
N GLN A 255 -19.38 3.62 -11.79
CA GLN A 255 -19.92 4.04 -10.50
C GLN A 255 -18.83 4.35 -9.46
N ALA A 256 -17.58 4.57 -9.88
CA ALA A 256 -16.43 4.73 -8.98
C ALA A 256 -16.69 5.77 -7.87
N GLN A 257 -17.30 6.93 -8.20
CA GLN A 257 -17.65 7.95 -7.21
C GLN A 257 -18.61 7.40 -6.15
N ALA A 258 -19.73 6.82 -6.58
CA ALA A 258 -20.76 6.31 -5.68
C ALA A 258 -20.27 5.14 -4.81
N ILE A 259 -19.41 4.25 -5.37
CA ILE A 259 -18.82 3.13 -4.65
C ILE A 259 -17.93 3.65 -3.52
N HIS A 260 -17.00 4.55 -3.83
CA HIS A 260 -16.05 5.05 -2.84
C HIS A 260 -16.71 5.93 -1.78
N GLU A 261 -17.70 6.75 -2.16
CA GLU A 261 -18.49 7.49 -1.18
C GLU A 261 -19.28 6.56 -0.25
N HIS A 262 -19.91 5.51 -0.80
CA HIS A 262 -20.62 4.51 0.02
C HIS A 262 -19.66 3.81 0.98
N LEU A 263 -18.49 3.35 0.46
CA LEU A 263 -17.47 2.71 1.25
C LEU A 263 -16.99 3.60 2.41
N LEU A 264 -16.63 4.86 2.11
CA LEU A 264 -16.09 5.76 3.13
C LEU A 264 -17.13 6.15 4.17
N ARG A 265 -18.43 6.29 3.81
CA ARG A 265 -19.52 6.46 4.79
C ARG A 265 -19.64 5.27 5.74
N GLN A 266 -19.44 4.03 5.25
CA GLN A 266 -19.46 2.82 6.10
C GLN A 266 -18.24 2.73 7.04
N LEU A 267 -17.10 3.26 6.61
CA LEU A 267 -15.84 3.23 7.37
C LEU A 267 -15.68 4.40 8.33
N ALA A 268 -16.35 5.52 8.09
CA ALA A 268 -16.22 6.75 8.89
C ALA A 268 -16.39 6.54 10.40
N PRO A 269 -17.38 5.74 10.88
CA PRO A 269 -17.58 5.52 12.32
C PRO A 269 -16.49 4.65 12.98
N LEU A 270 -15.62 4.00 12.22
CA LEU A 270 -14.61 3.08 12.76
C LEU A 270 -13.43 3.79 13.43
N GLY A 271 -13.15 5.05 13.08
CA GLY A 271 -12.08 5.83 13.68
C GLY A 271 -10.67 5.48 13.17
N LEU A 272 -10.53 5.22 11.84
CA LEU A 272 -9.26 4.90 11.20
C LEU A 272 -8.20 5.98 11.44
N ALA A 273 -6.93 5.57 11.52
CA ALA A 273 -5.79 6.49 11.60
C ALA A 273 -5.70 7.38 10.35
N PHE A 274 -5.82 6.79 9.16
CA PHE A 274 -5.76 7.54 7.90
C PHE A 274 -6.46 6.83 6.74
N LEU A 275 -6.82 7.64 5.74
CA LEU A 275 -7.22 7.19 4.40
C LEU A 275 -6.18 7.70 3.39
N HIS A 276 -5.64 6.80 2.56
CA HIS A 276 -4.60 7.07 1.59
C HIS A 276 -5.16 6.97 0.16
N LEU A 277 -5.33 8.11 -0.51
CA LEU A 277 -5.93 8.18 -1.84
C LEU A 277 -4.85 8.34 -2.91
N ILE A 278 -4.86 7.42 -3.88
CA ILE A 278 -4.12 7.60 -5.13
C ILE A 278 -5.01 8.38 -6.08
N GLU A 279 -4.58 9.57 -6.48
CA GLU A 279 -5.32 10.44 -7.38
C GLU A 279 -4.90 10.17 -8.83
N GLY A 280 -5.84 9.74 -9.66
CA GLY A 280 -5.60 9.36 -11.05
C GLY A 280 -4.89 8.02 -11.21
N GLN A 281 -3.95 7.93 -12.15
CA GLN A 281 -3.17 6.73 -12.47
C GLN A 281 -1.92 6.62 -11.60
N THR A 282 -1.68 5.48 -10.98
CA THR A 282 -0.46 5.24 -10.19
C THR A 282 0.79 5.46 -11.05
N GLY A 283 1.57 6.48 -10.72
CA GLY A 283 2.76 6.88 -11.48
C GLY A 283 2.47 7.51 -12.85
N GLY A 284 1.22 7.86 -13.13
CA GLY A 284 0.75 8.49 -14.36
C GLY A 284 -0.06 9.77 -14.13
N ALA A 285 -0.93 10.10 -15.08
CA ALA A 285 -1.74 11.32 -15.05
C ALA A 285 -2.71 11.35 -13.88
N ARG A 286 -2.83 12.49 -13.21
CA ARG A 286 -3.74 12.71 -12.07
C ARG A 286 -5.19 12.97 -12.51
N ASP A 287 -5.35 13.57 -13.67
CA ASP A 287 -6.63 13.93 -14.31
C ASP A 287 -7.11 12.89 -15.33
N HIS A 288 -6.64 11.63 -15.17
CA HIS A 288 -6.91 10.54 -16.11
C HIS A 288 -8.40 10.28 -16.35
N LYS A 289 -9.20 10.34 -15.28
CA LYS A 289 -10.67 10.21 -15.30
C LYS A 289 -11.31 11.25 -14.40
N PRO A 290 -12.51 11.73 -14.73
CA PRO A 290 -13.27 12.60 -13.86
C PRO A 290 -13.58 11.88 -12.53
N PHE A 291 -13.16 12.49 -11.42
CA PHE A 291 -13.47 12.01 -10.07
C PHE A 291 -13.37 13.18 -9.08
N ASP A 292 -14.36 13.36 -8.24
CA ASP A 292 -14.40 14.43 -7.26
C ASP A 292 -13.85 13.95 -5.90
N TYR A 293 -12.54 14.11 -5.70
CA TYR A 293 -11.87 13.78 -4.44
C TYR A 293 -12.30 14.70 -3.28
N ALA A 294 -12.75 15.92 -3.58
CA ALA A 294 -13.25 16.83 -2.55
C ALA A 294 -14.62 16.37 -2.03
N ALA A 295 -15.53 15.99 -2.94
CA ALA A 295 -16.81 15.38 -2.59
C ALA A 295 -16.62 14.06 -1.83
N LEU A 296 -15.67 13.21 -2.24
CA LEU A 296 -15.35 11.98 -1.52
C LEU A 296 -14.91 12.26 -0.07
N ARG A 297 -14.02 13.25 0.13
CA ARG A 297 -13.58 13.64 1.47
C ARG A 297 -14.74 14.23 2.29
N ALA A 298 -15.58 15.07 1.68
CA ALA A 298 -16.76 15.60 2.34
C ALA A 298 -17.69 14.47 2.79
N ALA A 299 -17.98 13.50 1.93
CA ALA A 299 -18.81 12.33 2.27
C ALA A 299 -18.27 11.56 3.48
N TYR A 300 -16.94 11.40 3.59
CA TYR A 300 -16.29 10.80 4.75
C TYR A 300 -16.44 11.64 6.02
N ARG A 301 -16.17 12.94 5.93
CA ARG A 301 -16.26 13.87 7.07
C ARG A 301 -17.68 14.04 7.57
N ASP A 302 -18.66 14.17 6.68
CA ASP A 302 -20.09 14.31 7.00
C ASP A 302 -20.64 13.04 7.69
N ALA A 303 -20.07 11.88 7.41
CA ALA A 303 -20.38 10.63 8.09
C ALA A 303 -19.64 10.45 9.44
N GLY A 304 -18.91 11.47 9.91
CA GLY A 304 -18.20 11.48 11.19
C GLY A 304 -16.76 10.99 11.14
N GLY A 305 -16.20 10.74 9.96
CA GLY A 305 -14.83 10.27 9.80
C GLY A 305 -13.78 11.31 10.22
N GLN A 306 -12.84 10.90 11.08
CA GLN A 306 -11.80 11.78 11.66
C GLN A 306 -10.38 11.42 11.22
N GLY A 307 -10.18 10.27 10.56
CA GLY A 307 -8.85 9.81 10.11
C GLY A 307 -8.16 10.81 9.19
N ALA A 308 -6.84 10.88 9.25
CA ALA A 308 -6.07 11.79 8.41
C ALA A 308 -6.28 11.49 6.92
N TRP A 309 -6.38 12.56 6.11
CA TRP A 309 -6.54 12.45 4.66
C TRP A 309 -5.17 12.53 3.98
N MET A 310 -4.68 11.41 3.47
CA MET A 310 -3.40 11.29 2.79
C MET A 310 -3.61 11.25 1.28
N VAL A 311 -2.87 12.08 0.56
CA VAL A 311 -2.91 12.14 -0.91
C VAL A 311 -1.61 11.63 -1.52
N ASN A 312 -1.70 11.02 -2.70
CA ASN A 312 -0.58 10.40 -3.40
C ASN A 312 -0.73 10.50 -4.92
N ASN A 313 0.33 10.51 -5.63
CA ASN A 313 0.58 10.46 -7.06
C ASN A 313 1.10 11.76 -7.65
N GLY A 314 2.37 11.76 -8.10
CA GLY A 314 2.98 12.84 -8.86
C GLY A 314 3.13 14.18 -8.14
N TYR A 315 3.28 14.14 -6.81
CA TYR A 315 3.44 15.35 -5.99
C TYR A 315 4.87 15.91 -6.08
N ASP A 316 4.96 17.22 -6.25
CA ASP A 316 6.10 18.06 -5.94
C ASP A 316 5.78 18.94 -4.71
N LEU A 317 6.72 19.80 -4.31
CA LEU A 317 6.54 20.67 -3.14
C LEU A 317 5.37 21.65 -3.30
N ALA A 318 5.22 22.27 -4.47
CA ALA A 318 4.18 23.27 -4.72
C ALA A 318 2.78 22.65 -4.65
N LEU A 319 2.60 21.53 -5.35
CA LEU A 319 1.34 20.79 -5.36
C LEU A 319 1.02 20.21 -3.97
N ALA A 320 2.01 19.75 -3.23
CA ALA A 320 1.85 19.25 -1.88
C ALA A 320 1.35 20.36 -0.93
N GLN A 321 1.94 21.53 -0.98
CA GLN A 321 1.50 22.69 -0.19
C GLN A 321 0.08 23.14 -0.56
N GLN A 322 -0.26 23.14 -1.85
CA GLN A 322 -1.63 23.43 -2.30
C GLN A 322 -2.63 22.41 -1.76
N SER A 323 -2.29 21.12 -1.77
CA SER A 323 -3.18 20.07 -1.25
C SER A 323 -3.37 20.15 0.26
N LEU A 324 -2.32 20.49 1.03
CA LEU A 324 -2.42 20.75 2.47
C LEU A 324 -3.33 21.95 2.76
N ALA A 325 -3.17 23.04 2.00
CA ALA A 325 -4.05 24.20 2.11
C ALA A 325 -5.51 23.85 1.73
N GLY A 326 -5.70 22.91 0.81
CA GLY A 326 -6.99 22.34 0.41
C GLY A 326 -7.56 21.30 1.38
N GLY A 327 -6.89 21.01 2.51
CA GLY A 327 -7.38 20.15 3.60
C GLY A 327 -6.92 18.70 3.53
N ALA A 328 -5.86 18.37 2.79
CA ALA A 328 -5.10 17.16 3.02
C ALA A 328 -4.30 17.28 4.32
N ASP A 329 -4.06 16.15 5.00
CA ASP A 329 -3.29 16.10 6.23
C ASP A 329 -1.87 15.61 5.99
N LEU A 330 -1.68 14.70 5.02
CA LEU A 330 -0.44 14.03 4.69
C LEU A 330 -0.25 13.96 3.17
N VAL A 331 1.01 13.95 2.71
CA VAL A 331 1.35 13.76 1.30
C VAL A 331 2.35 12.60 1.16
N ALA A 332 1.98 11.58 0.37
CA ALA A 332 2.81 10.41 0.16
C ALA A 332 3.61 10.50 -1.15
N PHE A 333 4.91 10.25 -1.04
CA PHE A 333 5.86 10.25 -2.14
C PHE A 333 6.39 8.84 -2.37
N GLY A 334 6.27 8.33 -3.60
CA GLY A 334 6.77 7.01 -3.98
C GLY A 334 8.17 7.07 -4.60
N LYS A 335 8.22 7.20 -5.93
CA LYS A 335 9.45 7.13 -6.72
C LYS A 335 10.58 8.04 -6.19
N SER A 336 10.25 9.23 -5.68
CA SER A 336 11.21 10.17 -5.13
C SER A 336 11.97 9.60 -3.91
N PHE A 337 11.31 8.81 -3.04
CA PHE A 337 11.97 8.15 -1.92
C PHE A 337 12.89 7.00 -2.33
N ILE A 338 12.74 6.43 -3.53
CA ILE A 338 13.66 5.39 -4.01
C ILE A 338 15.09 5.93 -4.01
N ALA A 339 15.28 7.11 -4.64
CA ALA A 339 16.59 7.69 -4.87
C ALA A 339 17.02 8.73 -3.81
N ASN A 340 16.11 9.16 -2.94
CA ASN A 340 16.39 10.21 -1.96
C ASN A 340 16.00 9.74 -0.55
N PRO A 341 16.93 9.11 0.19
CA PRO A 341 16.66 8.70 1.58
C PRO A 341 16.28 9.87 2.48
N ASP A 342 16.81 11.04 2.18
CA ASP A 342 16.65 12.34 2.86
C ASP A 342 15.66 13.27 2.13
N LEU A 343 14.62 12.72 1.52
CA LEU A 343 13.69 13.46 0.64
C LEU A 343 13.08 14.69 1.32
N THR A 344 12.75 14.62 2.60
CA THR A 344 12.14 15.74 3.33
C THR A 344 13.09 16.95 3.39
N GLU A 345 14.39 16.71 3.58
CA GLU A 345 15.38 17.78 3.56
C GLU A 345 15.59 18.34 2.15
N ARG A 346 15.60 17.47 1.14
CA ARG A 346 15.70 17.93 -0.27
C ARG A 346 14.48 18.77 -0.67
N LEU A 347 13.29 18.38 -0.25
CA LEU A 347 12.08 19.19 -0.45
C LEU A 347 12.18 20.55 0.25
N ARG A 348 12.72 20.59 1.47
CA ARG A 348 12.91 21.85 2.23
C ARG A 348 13.91 22.80 1.55
N ARG A 349 14.99 22.24 1.00
CA ARG A 349 16.03 23.03 0.28
C ARG A 349 15.67 23.33 -1.19
N GLY A 350 14.66 22.68 -1.76
CA GLY A 350 14.34 22.78 -3.19
C GLY A 350 15.28 21.97 -4.09
N GLY A 351 15.91 20.94 -3.57
CA GLY A 351 16.87 20.06 -4.24
C GLY A 351 18.29 20.17 -3.67
N PRO A 352 19.32 19.61 -4.35
CA PRO A 352 19.19 18.79 -5.56
C PRO A 352 18.56 17.41 -5.27
N PHE A 353 17.88 16.82 -6.26
CA PHE A 353 17.29 15.48 -6.17
C PHE A 353 18.13 14.47 -6.94
N ASN A 354 18.31 13.28 -6.36
CA ASN A 354 18.89 12.15 -7.08
C ASN A 354 17.87 11.57 -8.03
N GLU A 355 18.31 11.15 -9.22
CA GLU A 355 17.47 10.47 -10.19
C GLU A 355 17.40 8.96 -9.89
N PRO A 356 16.20 8.36 -9.85
CA PRO A 356 16.05 6.94 -9.60
C PRO A 356 16.40 6.10 -10.83
N ASP A 357 17.31 5.13 -10.65
CA ASP A 357 17.64 4.14 -11.69
C ASP A 357 16.53 3.08 -11.79
N ARG A 358 15.72 3.16 -12.85
CA ARG A 358 14.60 2.24 -13.08
C ARG A 358 15.01 0.79 -13.23
N ALA A 359 16.23 0.50 -13.71
CA ALA A 359 16.73 -0.86 -13.87
C ALA A 359 16.92 -1.58 -12.53
N THR A 360 17.02 -0.81 -11.43
CA THR A 360 17.21 -1.33 -10.06
C THR A 360 15.94 -1.37 -9.22
N PHE A 361 14.78 -0.99 -9.76
CA PHE A 361 13.53 -0.91 -8.97
C PHE A 361 13.13 -2.25 -8.39
N TYR A 362 13.18 -3.30 -9.19
CA TYR A 362 12.77 -4.64 -8.81
C TYR A 362 13.99 -5.57 -8.78
N GLY A 363 14.08 -6.47 -7.82
CA GLY A 363 15.03 -7.54 -7.57
C GLY A 363 16.21 -7.70 -8.55
N GLY A 364 17.06 -8.70 -8.36
CA GLY A 364 18.18 -9.01 -9.25
C GLY A 364 19.42 -8.10 -9.06
N GLY A 365 20.57 -8.52 -9.57
CA GLY A 365 21.83 -7.77 -9.48
C GLY A 365 22.40 -7.66 -8.06
N GLU A 366 23.26 -6.67 -7.84
CA GLU A 366 23.84 -6.37 -6.52
C GLU A 366 22.77 -5.89 -5.55
N ALA A 367 22.70 -6.48 -4.36
CA ALA A 367 21.64 -6.23 -3.39
C ALA A 367 21.51 -4.76 -2.98
N ALA A 368 22.63 -4.03 -2.86
CA ALA A 368 22.68 -2.61 -2.44
C ALA A 368 22.40 -1.64 -3.57
N LYS A 369 22.69 -2.01 -4.83
CA LYS A 369 22.62 -1.11 -5.98
C LYS A 369 21.20 -0.61 -6.23
N GLY A 370 21.05 0.73 -6.29
CA GLY A 370 19.75 1.40 -6.45
C GLY A 370 18.77 1.13 -5.32
N TYR A 371 19.27 0.68 -4.16
CA TYR A 371 18.47 0.36 -2.99
C TYR A 371 18.99 1.12 -1.75
N THR A 372 20.23 0.88 -1.35
CA THR A 372 20.84 1.50 -0.17
C THR A 372 22.06 2.39 -0.46
N ASP A 373 22.43 2.54 -1.73
CA ASP A 373 23.64 3.25 -2.18
C ASP A 373 23.41 4.68 -2.71
N TYR A 374 22.17 5.17 -2.70
CA TYR A 374 21.88 6.56 -3.05
C TYR A 374 22.43 7.52 -2.00
N PRO A 375 23.15 8.58 -2.44
CA PRO A 375 23.76 9.54 -1.51
C PRO A 375 22.70 10.44 -0.86
N THR A 376 22.96 10.77 0.41
CA THR A 376 22.28 11.85 1.13
C THR A 376 22.93 13.20 0.83
N LEU A 377 22.26 14.29 1.17
CA LEU A 377 22.89 15.62 1.25
C LEU A 377 23.88 15.65 2.42
N ASP A 378 24.94 16.42 2.24
CA ASP A 378 25.93 16.71 3.29
C ASP A 378 25.31 17.63 4.38
#